data_b73df2b42912d3ac87791c7953971be0
#
_entry.id   b73df2b42912d3ac87791c7953971be0
#
_cell.length_a   1.000
_cell.length_b   1.000
_cell.length_c   1.000
_cell.angle_alpha   90.00
_cell.angle_beta   90.00
_cell.angle_gamma   90.00
#
_symmetry.space_group_name_H-M   'P 1'
#
loop_
_entity.id
_entity.type
_entity.pdbx_description
1 polymer ?
#
loop_
_entity_poly.entity_id
_entity_poly.type
_entity_poly.pdbx_seq_one_letter_code
_entity_poly.pdbx_strand_id
1 'polypeptide(L)'
;MEVSQLAGRLAGRAVAAGYVPRSAPRGLAVLEPGFSPAVEYPLDGIEVPAFAEGCRLVSAPATSLIAHPPSGPCFEVTTRYGRSIKVTGNHSIFVEGADGEPEPREVEDLEVGDRVAIARRIDVPERDRTSVSMFDAWRTAEGDPWDLTVEAPGLGEEAWAKRFDLFGLLASERRNAGPNWRNGAWTKLIRMRNTDRLPLPIARRLGVELPAEARVRIRHTGRSVPLPATVAITDDLLWLLGLYVAEGCMHEKGKNAFVTISGDDRLLDRAAAIVDRELGLHVTRAPADAARAASIFVHSKLLLRLLDHLGFDDNRKRIPGWILGLPLSRLKWFVEGYREGDGVHSGAKFEAGVHHEFSTVYDELKDDLVVAFARFGLVPSVGLYESHGPRRRHPFWRLTLANVAPWNPLEWDQGVEQTLACRATNDIVWAPVTGIEEIDPTDLVYDFSVPGLENFWAGTGVLAHNTYGPRMRPNDGRAIPTFLRQALTDKPLTVFGDGSQTRSFCFVEDEIRGLVALMESGVHDPVNIGNPDEWTLIDMAKLVVELTESRSEIVFEALPVDDPQVRQPDITRARDLLGWEPQVGLREGLQRTIDHALEALKQQPV
;
A
#
# COMPACT_ATOMS: atom_id res chain seq x y z
N MET A 1 0.54 2.52 2.69
CA MET A 1 1.62 2.03 3.60
C MET A 1 2.92 2.43 2.95
N GLU A 2 3.82 3.08 3.66
CA GLU A 2 5.14 3.38 3.11
C GLU A 2 5.87 2.10 2.75
N VAL A 3 6.61 2.12 1.65
CA VAL A 3 7.35 0.94 1.17
C VAL A 3 8.38 0.48 2.20
N SER A 4 9.03 1.41 2.91
CA SER A 4 9.92 1.14 4.04
C SER A 4 9.22 0.37 5.18
N GLN A 5 7.98 0.72 5.51
CA GLN A 5 7.18 0.02 6.52
C GLN A 5 6.75 -1.38 6.04
N LEU A 6 6.45 -1.53 4.74
CA LEU A 6 6.19 -2.84 4.15
C LEU A 6 7.42 -3.73 4.26
N ALA A 7 8.60 -3.23 3.88
CA ALA A 7 9.87 -3.93 4.01
C ALA A 7 10.14 -4.33 5.47
N GLY A 8 9.94 -3.43 6.44
CA GLY A 8 10.10 -3.73 7.86
C GLY A 8 9.15 -4.81 8.37
N ARG A 9 7.89 -4.82 7.91
CA ARG A 9 6.90 -5.86 8.26
C ARG A 9 7.23 -7.21 7.62
N LEU A 10 7.69 -7.21 6.38
CA LEU A 10 8.13 -8.43 5.68
C LEU A 10 9.37 -9.02 6.36
N ALA A 11 10.35 -8.18 6.73
CA ALA A 11 11.51 -8.61 7.50
C ALA A 11 11.10 -9.23 8.85
N GLY A 12 10.18 -8.61 9.59
CA GLY A 12 9.66 -9.13 10.86
C GLY A 12 8.92 -10.46 10.70
N ARG A 13 8.12 -10.64 9.64
CA ARG A 13 7.44 -11.91 9.32
C ARG A 13 8.44 -12.99 8.91
N ALA A 14 9.43 -12.64 8.11
CA ALA A 14 10.49 -13.55 7.70
C ALA A 14 11.25 -14.09 8.91
N VAL A 15 11.62 -13.24 9.86
CA VAL A 15 12.28 -13.65 11.11
C VAL A 15 11.39 -14.56 11.96
N ALA A 16 10.09 -14.23 12.08
CA ALA A 16 9.11 -15.03 12.84
C ALA A 16 8.86 -16.41 12.20
N ALA A 17 8.99 -16.53 10.88
CA ALA A 17 8.88 -17.78 10.13
C ALA A 17 10.21 -18.57 10.06
N GLY A 18 11.28 -18.10 10.73
CA GLY A 18 12.60 -18.71 10.64
C GLY A 18 13.37 -18.36 9.35
N TYR A 19 12.82 -17.51 8.53
CA TYR A 19 13.46 -16.98 7.33
C TYR A 19 14.41 -15.86 7.76
N VAL A 20 15.70 -16.06 7.55
CA VAL A 20 16.71 -14.99 7.71
C VAL A 20 16.74 -14.22 6.40
N PRO A 21 16.32 -12.92 6.38
CA PRO A 21 16.51 -12.10 5.20
C PRO A 21 17.98 -12.19 4.79
N ARG A 22 18.25 -12.26 3.51
CA ARG A 22 19.62 -12.31 3.01
C ARG A 22 20.36 -11.01 3.37
N SER A 23 20.74 -10.87 4.63
CA SER A 23 21.69 -9.87 5.09
C SER A 23 23.06 -10.52 5.15
N ALA A 24 24.08 -9.75 4.83
CA ALA A 24 25.48 -10.15 4.90
C ALA A 24 25.80 -10.98 6.15
N PRO A 25 26.67 -11.99 6.06
CA PRO A 25 27.06 -12.83 7.19
C PRO A 25 27.54 -11.95 8.35
N ARG A 26 27.04 -12.22 9.55
CA ARG A 26 27.59 -11.63 10.79
C ARG A 26 29.08 -11.98 10.87
N GLY A 27 29.92 -11.00 10.68
CA GLY A 27 31.35 -11.17 10.95
C GLY A 27 32.32 -10.57 9.96
N LEU A 28 31.93 -9.81 8.94
CA LEU A 28 32.90 -9.08 8.13
C LEU A 28 33.00 -7.63 8.56
N ALA A 29 34.13 -7.35 9.19
CA ALA A 29 34.63 -6.01 9.36
C ALA A 29 34.94 -5.40 7.98
N VAL A 30 34.53 -4.12 7.82
CA VAL A 30 34.98 -3.24 6.74
C VAL A 30 34.68 -3.77 5.32
N LEU A 31 33.40 -3.66 4.90
CA LEU A 31 33.12 -3.57 3.48
C LEU A 31 33.54 -2.16 3.00
N GLU A 32 34.35 -2.13 1.94
CA GLU A 32 34.68 -0.87 1.28
C GLU A 32 33.40 -0.07 0.93
N PRO A 33 33.43 1.27 0.94
CA PRO A 33 32.27 2.09 0.60
C PRO A 33 31.80 1.75 -0.82
N GLY A 34 30.59 1.18 -0.96
CA GLY A 34 29.96 0.95 -2.26
C GLY A 34 29.24 -0.39 -2.47
N PHE A 35 29.21 -1.30 -1.50
CA PHE A 35 28.55 -2.59 -1.69
C PHE A 35 27.67 -3.00 -0.50
N SER A 36 26.36 -2.73 -0.61
CA SER A 36 25.35 -3.43 0.19
C SER A 36 24.47 -4.25 -0.75
N PRO A 37 24.21 -5.54 -0.46
CA PRO A 37 23.37 -6.38 -1.33
C PRO A 37 21.92 -5.87 -1.33
N ALA A 38 21.25 -5.94 -2.47
CA ALA A 38 19.82 -5.76 -2.55
C ALA A 38 19.12 -6.85 -1.73
N VAL A 39 18.06 -6.48 -1.02
CA VAL A 39 17.22 -7.42 -0.29
C VAL A 39 15.89 -7.54 -1.01
N GLU A 40 15.56 -8.74 -1.45
CA GLU A 40 14.28 -9.03 -2.09
C GLU A 40 13.32 -9.66 -1.08
N TYR A 41 12.12 -9.12 -1.02
CA TYR A 41 11.02 -9.62 -0.19
C TYR A 41 9.93 -10.15 -1.10
N PRO A 42 9.67 -11.47 -1.13
CA PRO A 42 8.58 -12.02 -1.91
C PRO A 42 7.23 -11.47 -1.40
N LEU A 43 6.35 -11.14 -2.32
CA LEU A 43 5.03 -10.62 -2.05
C LEU A 43 3.96 -11.64 -2.45
N ASP A 44 2.91 -11.73 -1.64
CA ASP A 44 1.72 -12.52 -1.94
C ASP A 44 0.48 -11.67 -1.72
N GLY A 45 -0.38 -11.61 -2.73
CA GLY A 45 -1.63 -10.86 -2.69
C GLY A 45 -1.47 -9.33 -2.59
N ILE A 46 -0.31 -8.79 -2.96
CA ILE A 46 -0.07 -7.35 -3.10
C ILE A 46 -0.28 -6.96 -4.56
N GLU A 47 -1.16 -6.01 -4.79
CA GLU A 47 -1.37 -5.41 -6.10
C GLU A 47 -0.92 -3.95 -6.07
N VAL A 48 -0.31 -3.49 -7.16
CA VAL A 48 0.12 -2.11 -7.35
C VAL A 48 -0.49 -1.54 -8.63
N PRO A 49 -0.83 -0.25 -8.67
CA PRO A 49 -1.20 0.39 -9.93
C PRO A 49 0.00 0.39 -10.87
N ALA A 50 -0.20 -0.11 -12.07
CA ALA A 50 0.81 -0.19 -13.11
C ALA A 50 0.25 0.31 -14.44
N PHE A 51 1.14 0.70 -15.33
CA PHE A 51 0.80 1.31 -16.61
C PHE A 51 0.65 0.24 -17.68
N ALA A 52 -0.48 0.23 -18.36
CA ALA A 52 -0.80 -0.65 -19.47
C ALA A 52 -1.00 0.16 -20.77
N GLU A 53 -1.18 -0.52 -21.89
CA GLU A 53 -1.41 0.08 -23.18
C GLU A 53 -2.51 1.16 -23.19
N GLY A 54 -2.35 2.15 -24.06
CA GLY A 54 -3.30 3.24 -24.26
C GLY A 54 -3.42 4.16 -23.05
N CYS A 55 -2.36 4.37 -22.28
CA CYS A 55 -2.35 5.27 -21.14
C CYS A 55 -3.37 4.90 -20.04
N ARG A 56 -3.58 3.59 -19.80
CA ARG A 56 -4.45 3.06 -18.76
C ARG A 56 -3.66 2.60 -17.54
N LEU A 57 -4.20 2.82 -16.36
CA LEU A 57 -3.68 2.30 -15.12
C LEU A 57 -4.50 1.09 -14.67
N VAL A 58 -3.83 -0.05 -14.53
CA VAL A 58 -4.43 -1.31 -14.09
C VAL A 58 -3.85 -1.72 -12.74
N SER A 59 -4.63 -2.45 -11.96
CA SER A 59 -4.11 -3.12 -10.76
C SER A 59 -3.36 -4.38 -11.20
N ALA A 60 -2.07 -4.46 -10.88
CA ALA A 60 -1.22 -5.57 -11.27
C ALA A 60 -0.57 -6.23 -10.04
N PRO A 61 -0.43 -7.57 -10.01
CA PRO A 61 0.21 -8.25 -8.89
C PRO A 61 1.70 -7.93 -8.86
N ALA A 62 2.17 -7.41 -7.71
CA ALA A 62 3.59 -7.31 -7.42
C ALA A 62 4.07 -8.62 -6.81
N THR A 63 5.10 -9.23 -7.39
CA THR A 63 5.65 -10.51 -6.92
C THR A 63 6.76 -10.35 -5.92
N SER A 64 7.49 -9.24 -5.96
CA SER A 64 8.49 -8.93 -4.95
C SER A 64 8.65 -7.42 -4.73
N LEU A 65 9.16 -7.08 -3.55
CA LEU A 65 9.68 -5.77 -3.20
C LEU A 65 11.20 -5.89 -3.06
N ILE A 66 11.92 -5.09 -3.81
CA ILE A 66 13.39 -5.05 -3.80
C ILE A 66 13.82 -3.80 -3.05
N ALA A 67 14.67 -3.95 -2.03
CA ALA A 67 15.26 -2.85 -1.29
C ALA A 67 16.77 -2.87 -1.46
N HIS A 68 17.38 -1.76 -1.87
CA HIS A 68 18.83 -1.66 -2.05
C HIS A 68 19.33 -0.24 -1.76
N PRO A 69 20.61 -0.06 -1.41
CA PRO A 69 21.19 1.26 -1.33
C PRO A 69 21.15 1.96 -2.70
N PRO A 70 21.03 3.29 -2.73
CA PRO A 70 21.09 4.03 -3.98
C PRO A 70 22.44 3.82 -4.68
N SER A 71 22.42 3.63 -5.99
CA SER A 71 23.60 3.39 -6.82
C SER A 71 24.21 4.66 -7.43
N GLY A 72 23.72 5.84 -7.06
CA GLY A 72 24.13 7.14 -7.59
C GLY A 72 23.44 8.28 -6.86
N PRO A 73 23.52 9.52 -7.39
CA PRO A 73 22.83 10.65 -6.82
C PRO A 73 21.32 10.40 -6.80
N CYS A 74 20.66 10.94 -5.78
CA CYS A 74 19.22 10.89 -5.64
C CYS A 74 18.62 12.24 -5.98
N PHE A 75 17.46 12.23 -6.62
CA PHE A 75 16.75 13.44 -7.03
C PHE A 75 15.32 13.42 -6.54
N GLU A 76 14.84 14.60 -6.16
CA GLU A 76 13.40 14.83 -6.01
C GLU A 76 12.88 15.55 -7.26
N VAL A 77 12.05 14.86 -8.04
CA VAL A 77 11.39 15.42 -9.22
C VAL A 77 10.02 15.90 -8.82
N THR A 78 9.73 17.19 -9.04
CA THR A 78 8.44 17.82 -8.71
C THR A 78 7.72 18.27 -9.97
N THR A 79 6.40 18.10 -10.03
CA THR A 79 5.55 18.46 -11.16
C THR A 79 4.60 19.61 -10.85
N ARG A 80 3.99 20.19 -11.88
CA ARG A 80 3.04 21.31 -11.77
C ARG A 80 1.90 21.08 -10.77
N TYR A 81 1.45 19.82 -10.58
CA TYR A 81 0.40 19.50 -9.61
C TYR A 81 0.96 19.22 -8.21
N GLY A 82 2.25 19.51 -7.96
CA GLY A 82 2.91 19.22 -6.69
C GLY A 82 3.07 17.73 -6.42
N ARG A 83 3.05 16.90 -7.48
CA ARG A 83 3.44 15.50 -7.36
C ARG A 83 4.95 15.44 -7.33
N SER A 84 5.50 14.70 -6.39
CA SER A 84 6.94 14.46 -6.35
C SER A 84 7.26 12.98 -6.23
N ILE A 85 8.44 12.63 -6.71
CA ILE A 85 9.04 11.31 -6.54
C ILE A 85 10.51 11.48 -6.19
N LYS A 86 10.99 10.65 -5.25
CA LYS A 86 12.40 10.58 -4.87
C LYS A 86 12.99 9.30 -5.43
N VAL A 87 13.95 9.43 -6.33
CA VAL A 87 14.54 8.32 -7.08
C VAL A 87 16.02 8.56 -7.33
N THR A 88 16.75 7.52 -7.71
CA THR A 88 18.13 7.64 -8.22
C THR A 88 18.13 8.26 -9.61
N GLY A 89 19.21 8.94 -10.00
CA GLY A 89 19.33 9.62 -11.30
C GLY A 89 19.14 8.70 -12.49
N ASN A 90 19.61 7.48 -12.38
CA ASN A 90 19.46 6.43 -13.39
C ASN A 90 18.10 5.69 -13.36
N HIS A 91 17.16 6.12 -12.54
CA HIS A 91 15.81 5.58 -12.55
C HIS A 91 14.97 6.21 -13.65
N SER A 92 14.24 5.40 -14.42
CA SER A 92 13.42 5.91 -15.52
C SER A 92 12.02 6.23 -15.04
N ILE A 93 11.50 7.37 -15.51
CA ILE A 93 10.08 7.74 -15.39
C ILE A 93 9.51 7.97 -16.79
N PHE A 94 8.18 7.89 -16.93
CA PHE A 94 7.54 8.08 -18.23
C PHE A 94 7.36 9.56 -18.56
N VAL A 95 7.87 9.97 -19.73
CA VAL A 95 7.65 11.30 -20.33
C VAL A 95 6.72 11.20 -21.52
N GLU A 96 6.11 12.33 -21.93
CA GLU A 96 5.33 12.45 -23.16
C GLU A 96 6.28 12.44 -24.37
N GLY A 97 6.25 11.37 -25.18
CA GLY A 97 7.02 11.25 -26.40
C GLY A 97 6.56 12.21 -27.51
N ALA A 98 7.32 12.31 -28.58
CA ALA A 98 7.02 13.19 -29.70
C ALA A 98 5.70 12.83 -30.42
N ASP A 99 5.30 11.58 -30.39
CA ASP A 99 4.02 11.05 -30.90
C ASP A 99 2.87 11.16 -29.88
N GLY A 100 3.18 11.56 -28.65
CA GLY A 100 2.26 11.69 -27.52
C GLY A 100 2.07 10.40 -26.74
N GLU A 101 2.83 9.36 -27.02
CA GLU A 101 2.86 8.11 -26.27
C GLU A 101 3.90 8.17 -25.13
N PRO A 102 3.79 7.29 -24.11
CA PRO A 102 4.73 7.24 -23.01
C PRO A 102 6.12 6.75 -23.43
N GLU A 103 7.15 7.51 -23.14
CA GLU A 103 8.54 7.12 -23.31
C GLU A 103 9.26 7.07 -21.95
N PRO A 104 10.01 6.00 -21.61
CA PRO A 104 10.82 5.98 -20.40
C PRO A 104 12.05 6.89 -20.59
N ARG A 105 12.33 7.75 -19.59
CA ARG A 105 13.50 8.62 -19.57
C ARG A 105 14.16 8.58 -18.19
N GLU A 106 15.48 8.48 -18.15
CA GLU A 106 16.23 8.55 -16.89
C GLU A 106 16.10 9.92 -16.25
N VAL A 107 16.07 9.96 -14.91
CA VAL A 107 15.82 11.21 -14.18
C VAL A 107 16.98 12.20 -14.35
N GLU A 108 18.21 11.73 -14.53
CA GLU A 108 19.38 12.57 -14.81
C GLU A 108 19.33 13.24 -16.21
N ASP A 109 18.53 12.72 -17.13
CA ASP A 109 18.31 13.27 -18.47
C ASP A 109 17.04 14.14 -18.55
N LEU A 110 16.33 14.37 -17.43
CA LEU A 110 15.15 15.20 -17.41
C LEU A 110 15.49 16.68 -17.31
N GLU A 111 14.67 17.48 -17.99
CA GLU A 111 14.71 18.94 -17.91
C GLU A 111 13.43 19.51 -17.30
N VAL A 112 13.54 20.69 -16.65
CA VAL A 112 12.36 21.44 -16.22
C VAL A 112 11.54 21.85 -17.44
N GLY A 113 10.27 21.46 -17.46
CA GLY A 113 9.37 21.65 -18.59
C GLY A 113 9.00 20.33 -19.29
N ASP A 114 9.81 19.28 -19.14
CA ASP A 114 9.43 17.93 -19.62
C ASP A 114 8.10 17.52 -19.01
N ARG A 115 7.28 16.82 -19.78
CA ARG A 115 5.96 16.39 -19.36
C ARG A 115 6.00 14.94 -18.93
N VAL A 116 5.81 14.69 -17.64
CA VAL A 116 5.82 13.36 -17.06
C VAL A 116 4.41 12.86 -16.80
N ALA A 117 4.26 11.54 -16.88
CA ALA A 117 2.98 10.88 -16.61
C ALA A 117 2.68 10.89 -15.10
N ILE A 118 1.56 11.49 -14.72
CA ILE A 118 0.98 11.36 -13.37
C ILE A 118 -0.40 10.71 -13.44
N ALA A 119 -0.76 9.96 -12.41
CA ALA A 119 -2.06 9.30 -12.37
C ALA A 119 -3.21 10.31 -12.24
N ARG A 120 -4.21 10.19 -13.12
CA ARG A 120 -5.50 10.85 -13.05
C ARG A 120 -6.55 9.95 -12.46
N ARG A 121 -6.64 8.72 -12.97
CA ARG A 121 -7.59 7.71 -12.50
C ARG A 121 -6.83 6.43 -12.18
N ILE A 122 -7.19 5.81 -11.07
CA ILE A 122 -6.71 4.48 -10.72
C ILE A 122 -7.91 3.55 -10.54
N ASP A 123 -7.79 2.37 -11.13
CA ASP A 123 -8.73 1.28 -10.88
C ASP A 123 -8.14 0.37 -9.79
N VAL A 124 -8.86 0.24 -8.70
CA VAL A 124 -8.48 -0.62 -7.57
C VAL A 124 -9.56 -1.67 -7.43
N PRO A 125 -9.22 -2.96 -7.26
CA PRO A 125 -10.21 -4.00 -7.06
C PRO A 125 -11.17 -3.65 -5.93
N GLU A 126 -12.44 -3.52 -6.27
CA GLU A 126 -13.46 -3.13 -5.30
C GLU A 126 -13.71 -4.25 -4.31
N ARG A 127 -13.65 -3.91 -3.03
CA ARG A 127 -13.95 -4.82 -1.91
C ARG A 127 -14.91 -4.12 -0.97
N ASP A 128 -16.19 -4.43 -1.14
CA ASP A 128 -17.20 -3.84 -0.26
C ASP A 128 -17.18 -4.50 1.11
N ARG A 129 -16.85 -3.72 2.13
CA ARG A 129 -16.92 -4.11 3.52
C ARG A 129 -18.19 -3.59 4.13
N THR A 130 -19.19 -4.45 4.27
CA THR A 130 -20.52 -4.09 4.74
C THR A 130 -20.69 -4.13 6.26
N SER A 131 -19.77 -4.82 6.97
CA SER A 131 -19.84 -4.93 8.43
C SER A 131 -18.48 -5.24 9.06
N VAL A 132 -18.41 -5.10 10.37
CA VAL A 132 -17.26 -5.46 11.19
C VAL A 132 -17.70 -6.13 12.48
N SER A 133 -17.01 -7.23 12.86
CA SER A 133 -17.25 -7.96 14.10
C SER A 133 -16.51 -7.32 15.28
N MET A 134 -17.23 -7.00 16.35
CA MET A 134 -16.63 -6.53 17.58
C MET A 134 -15.76 -7.58 18.28
N PHE A 135 -16.00 -8.86 18.01
CA PHE A 135 -15.15 -9.94 18.52
C PHE A 135 -13.77 -9.94 17.87
N ASP A 136 -13.70 -9.62 16.56
CA ASP A 136 -12.44 -9.50 15.85
C ASP A 136 -11.69 -8.23 16.29
N ALA A 137 -12.40 -7.13 16.48
CA ALA A 137 -11.83 -5.90 17.01
C ALA A 137 -11.22 -6.13 18.42
N TRP A 138 -11.91 -6.86 19.29
CA TRP A 138 -11.41 -7.19 20.61
C TRP A 138 -10.19 -8.12 20.58
N ARG A 139 -10.19 -9.11 19.67
CA ARG A 139 -9.07 -10.03 19.48
C ARG A 139 -7.84 -9.32 18.92
N THR A 140 -7.99 -8.43 17.94
CA THR A 140 -6.90 -7.62 17.37
C THR A 140 -6.20 -6.78 18.44
N ALA A 141 -6.96 -6.27 19.42
CA ALA A 141 -6.44 -5.51 20.55
C ALA A 141 -5.92 -6.39 21.71
N GLU A 142 -5.66 -7.69 21.47
CA GLU A 142 -5.20 -8.67 22.47
C GLU A 142 -6.06 -8.73 23.74
N GLY A 143 -7.34 -8.39 23.60
CA GLY A 143 -8.28 -8.36 24.72
C GLY A 143 -8.58 -9.76 25.27
N ASP A 144 -8.62 -9.90 26.62
CA ASP A 144 -9.03 -11.15 27.25
C ASP A 144 -10.48 -11.47 26.88
N PRO A 145 -10.76 -12.62 26.23
CA PRO A 145 -12.13 -13.00 25.86
C PRO A 145 -13.10 -13.06 27.03
N TRP A 146 -12.61 -13.31 28.26
CA TRP A 146 -13.44 -13.34 29.45
C TRP A 146 -13.89 -11.94 29.91
N ASP A 147 -13.23 -10.89 29.47
CA ASP A 147 -13.63 -9.51 29.75
C ASP A 147 -14.76 -9.02 28.86
N LEU A 148 -15.06 -9.73 27.76
CA LEU A 148 -16.16 -9.40 26.87
C LEU A 148 -17.41 -10.22 27.20
N THR A 149 -18.55 -9.55 27.26
CA THR A 149 -19.87 -10.16 27.48
C THR A 149 -20.75 -9.91 26.28
N VAL A 150 -21.38 -10.96 25.79
CA VAL A 150 -22.41 -10.92 24.74
C VAL A 150 -23.77 -10.88 25.39
N GLU A 151 -24.67 -10.05 24.89
CA GLU A 151 -26.07 -10.00 25.32
C GLU A 151 -26.99 -10.08 24.10
N ALA A 152 -27.95 -10.99 24.15
CA ALA A 152 -29.03 -11.11 23.17
C ALA A 152 -30.20 -11.87 23.78
N PRO A 153 -31.46 -11.59 23.35
CA PRO A 153 -32.65 -12.28 23.85
C PRO A 153 -32.54 -13.81 23.68
N GLY A 154 -32.88 -14.55 24.74
CA GLY A 154 -32.91 -16.01 24.75
C GLY A 154 -31.56 -16.71 24.98
N LEU A 155 -30.44 -16.00 24.92
CA LEU A 155 -29.10 -16.59 25.15
C LEU A 155 -28.98 -17.22 26.54
N GLY A 156 -29.62 -16.65 27.54
CA GLY A 156 -29.61 -17.13 28.91
C GLY A 156 -30.31 -18.48 29.06
N GLU A 157 -31.44 -18.69 28.41
CA GLU A 157 -32.17 -19.96 28.42
C GLU A 157 -31.40 -21.05 27.67
N GLU A 158 -30.76 -20.72 26.54
CA GLU A 158 -29.90 -21.67 25.83
C GLU A 158 -28.69 -22.09 26.69
N ALA A 159 -28.04 -21.14 27.36
CA ALA A 159 -26.97 -21.46 28.30
C ALA A 159 -27.47 -22.33 29.46
N TRP A 160 -28.69 -22.06 29.96
CA TRP A 160 -29.30 -22.86 31.02
C TRP A 160 -29.65 -24.29 30.58
N ALA A 161 -30.13 -24.45 29.34
CA ALA A 161 -30.37 -25.77 28.78
C ALA A 161 -29.09 -26.64 28.72
N LYS A 162 -27.94 -26.02 28.38
CA LYS A 162 -26.61 -26.68 28.33
C LYS A 162 -25.77 -26.46 29.60
N ARG A 163 -26.39 -26.14 30.71
CA ARG A 163 -25.70 -25.72 31.97
C ARG A 163 -24.67 -26.73 32.50
N PHE A 164 -24.89 -28.02 32.31
CA PHE A 164 -23.96 -29.04 32.79
C PHE A 164 -22.67 -29.07 31.99
N ASP A 165 -22.76 -28.87 30.67
CA ASP A 165 -21.59 -28.80 29.76
C ASP A 165 -20.79 -27.52 30.02
N LEU A 166 -21.46 -26.42 30.34
CA LEU A 166 -20.84 -25.13 30.62
C LEU A 166 -20.22 -25.02 31.99
N PHE A 167 -20.67 -25.86 32.93
CA PHE A 167 -20.20 -25.82 34.33
C PHE A 167 -18.69 -26.01 34.44
N GLY A 168 -18.12 -26.97 33.70
CA GLY A 168 -16.68 -27.25 33.68
C GLY A 168 -15.87 -26.04 33.16
N LEU A 169 -16.37 -25.37 32.10
CA LEU A 169 -15.72 -24.20 31.53
C LEU A 169 -15.75 -23.00 32.51
N LEU A 170 -16.87 -22.77 33.18
CA LEU A 170 -16.99 -21.72 34.20
C LEU A 170 -16.10 -22.00 35.42
N ALA A 171 -15.87 -23.28 35.75
CA ALA A 171 -15.00 -23.69 36.84
C ALA A 171 -13.51 -23.45 36.53
N SER A 172 -13.12 -23.56 35.24
CA SER A 172 -11.74 -23.35 34.78
C SER A 172 -11.35 -21.87 34.65
N GLU A 173 -12.30 -20.95 34.78
CA GLU A 173 -12.01 -19.51 34.76
C GLU A 173 -11.08 -19.15 35.94
N ARG A 174 -9.84 -18.69 35.65
CA ARG A 174 -8.78 -18.37 36.62
C ARG A 174 -9.23 -17.45 37.77
N ARG A 175 -10.30 -16.66 37.58
CA ARG A 175 -10.86 -15.74 38.60
C ARG A 175 -11.73 -16.45 39.64
N ASN A 176 -11.92 -17.79 39.56
CA ASN A 176 -12.79 -18.57 40.44
C ASN A 176 -12.04 -19.51 41.37
N ALA A 177 -10.74 -19.37 41.55
CA ALA A 177 -9.88 -20.30 42.27
C ALA A 177 -10.04 -20.29 43.84
N GLY A 178 -11.21 -19.91 44.35
CA GLY A 178 -11.50 -19.96 45.80
C GLY A 178 -12.20 -21.25 46.23
N PRO A 179 -12.24 -21.60 47.53
CA PRO A 179 -12.79 -22.83 48.05
C PRO A 179 -14.29 -23.05 47.74
N ASN A 180 -15.03 -22.00 47.40
CA ASN A 180 -16.46 -22.02 47.06
C ASN A 180 -16.76 -21.93 45.54
N TRP A 181 -15.83 -22.30 44.69
CA TRP A 181 -15.95 -22.16 43.21
C TRP A 181 -17.20 -22.81 42.58
N ARG A 182 -17.66 -23.97 43.15
CA ARG A 182 -18.86 -24.65 42.65
C ARG A 182 -20.11 -23.80 42.82
N ASN A 183 -20.32 -23.19 43.99
CA ASN A 183 -21.45 -22.30 44.24
C ASN A 183 -21.34 -21.04 43.34
N GLY A 184 -20.14 -20.55 43.14
CA GLY A 184 -19.88 -19.43 42.22
C GLY A 184 -20.25 -19.71 40.78
N ALA A 185 -19.98 -20.92 40.26
CA ALA A 185 -20.35 -21.34 38.90
C ALA A 185 -21.88 -21.41 38.71
N TRP A 186 -22.59 -22.00 39.64
CA TRP A 186 -24.06 -22.04 39.62
C TRP A 186 -24.69 -20.66 39.67
N THR A 187 -24.22 -19.80 40.55
CA THR A 187 -24.69 -18.41 40.65
C THR A 187 -24.48 -17.65 39.34
N LYS A 188 -23.35 -17.91 38.67
CA LYS A 188 -23.10 -17.32 37.36
C LYS A 188 -24.07 -17.81 36.30
N LEU A 189 -24.34 -19.12 36.24
CA LEU A 189 -25.31 -19.71 35.29
C LEU A 189 -26.72 -19.15 35.51
N ILE A 190 -27.18 -19.04 36.76
CA ILE A 190 -28.47 -18.43 37.08
C ILE A 190 -28.51 -16.95 36.65
N ARG A 191 -27.41 -16.21 36.89
CA ARG A 191 -27.31 -14.82 36.47
C ARG A 191 -27.36 -14.70 34.94
N MET A 192 -26.66 -15.58 34.21
CA MET A 192 -26.69 -15.61 32.73
C MET A 192 -28.11 -15.83 32.24
N ARG A 193 -28.82 -16.82 32.81
CA ARG A 193 -30.23 -17.10 32.50
C ARG A 193 -31.12 -15.87 32.65
N ASN A 194 -30.98 -15.17 33.79
CA ASN A 194 -31.87 -14.06 34.15
C ASN A 194 -31.53 -12.74 33.44
N THR A 195 -30.37 -12.64 32.78
CA THR A 195 -29.90 -11.38 32.16
C THR A 195 -29.63 -11.46 30.68
N ASP A 196 -29.75 -12.67 30.10
CA ASP A 196 -29.37 -12.92 28.70
C ASP A 196 -27.94 -12.46 28.34
N ARG A 197 -27.01 -12.52 29.32
CA ARG A 197 -25.64 -12.06 29.19
C ARG A 197 -24.64 -13.16 29.43
N LEU A 198 -23.83 -13.46 28.43
CA LEU A 198 -22.84 -14.52 28.50
C LEU A 198 -21.43 -13.96 28.28
N PRO A 199 -20.41 -14.40 29.07
CA PRO A 199 -19.02 -14.19 28.68
C PRO A 199 -18.76 -14.78 27.31
N LEU A 200 -17.92 -14.11 26.50
CA LEU A 200 -17.63 -14.54 25.12
C LEU A 200 -17.20 -16.01 25.00
N PRO A 201 -16.33 -16.58 25.86
CA PRO A 201 -15.97 -18.00 25.79
C PRO A 201 -17.17 -18.93 25.98
N ILE A 202 -18.15 -18.54 26.80
CA ILE A 202 -19.39 -19.31 27.01
C ILE A 202 -20.27 -19.24 25.75
N ALA A 203 -20.47 -18.04 25.21
CA ALA A 203 -21.25 -17.87 23.98
C ALA A 203 -20.65 -18.67 22.80
N ARG A 204 -19.34 -18.65 22.64
CA ARG A 204 -18.64 -19.47 21.63
C ARG A 204 -18.83 -20.98 21.83
N ARG A 205 -18.77 -21.44 23.07
CA ARG A 205 -18.94 -22.87 23.40
C ARG A 205 -20.35 -23.36 23.11
N LEU A 206 -21.34 -22.47 23.25
CA LEU A 206 -22.72 -22.81 22.87
C LEU A 206 -22.89 -23.08 21.38
N GLY A 207 -22.03 -22.48 20.54
CA GLY A 207 -22.12 -22.59 19.09
C GLY A 207 -23.38 -21.95 18.50
N VAL A 208 -23.99 -20.98 19.23
CA VAL A 208 -25.22 -20.32 18.82
C VAL A 208 -24.89 -19.24 17.79
N GLU A 209 -25.66 -19.21 16.73
CA GLU A 209 -25.65 -18.10 15.79
C GLU A 209 -26.26 -16.87 16.48
N LEU A 210 -25.50 -15.78 16.56
CA LEU A 210 -25.94 -14.59 17.27
C LEU A 210 -26.97 -13.82 16.43
N PRO A 211 -28.09 -13.40 17.01
CA PRO A 211 -29.07 -12.60 16.30
C PRO A 211 -28.51 -11.20 15.96
N ALA A 212 -29.09 -10.53 14.98
CA ALA A 212 -28.64 -9.22 14.51
C ALA A 212 -28.63 -8.14 15.60
N GLU A 213 -29.54 -8.24 16.56
CA GLU A 213 -29.65 -7.36 17.72
C GLU A 213 -28.63 -7.67 18.85
N ALA A 214 -27.82 -8.71 18.71
CA ALA A 214 -26.81 -9.06 19.71
C ALA A 214 -25.87 -7.89 19.98
N ARG A 215 -25.54 -7.67 21.24
CA ARG A 215 -24.66 -6.59 21.68
C ARG A 215 -23.52 -7.12 22.52
N VAL A 216 -22.44 -6.37 22.59
CA VAL A 216 -21.25 -6.70 23.39
C VAL A 216 -20.93 -5.58 24.36
N ARG A 217 -20.43 -5.95 25.53
CA ARG A 217 -19.95 -5.01 26.56
C ARG A 217 -18.72 -5.53 27.28
N ILE A 218 -17.97 -4.62 27.90
CA ILE A 218 -16.85 -4.98 28.77
C ILE A 218 -17.39 -5.32 30.16
N ARG A 219 -17.03 -6.49 30.68
CA ARG A 219 -17.62 -7.13 31.84
C ARG A 219 -17.45 -6.39 33.16
N HIS A 220 -16.31 -5.77 33.39
CA HIS A 220 -15.94 -5.22 34.69
C HIS A 220 -16.08 -3.70 34.86
N THR A 221 -16.57 -3.04 33.83
CA THR A 221 -16.86 -1.61 33.88
C THR A 221 -18.35 -1.43 34.08
N GLY A 222 -18.78 -1.14 35.31
CA GLY A 222 -20.20 -0.99 35.67
C GLY A 222 -20.96 0.09 34.89
N ARG A 223 -20.29 0.82 34.00
CA ARG A 223 -20.82 1.88 33.14
C ARG A 223 -20.56 1.62 31.65
N SER A 224 -20.14 0.41 31.24
CA SER A 224 -19.93 0.11 29.80
C SER A 224 -21.27 0.09 29.08
N VAL A 225 -21.46 1.01 28.16
CA VAL A 225 -22.57 0.97 27.20
C VAL A 225 -22.26 -0.11 26.16
N PRO A 226 -23.19 -1.02 25.85
CA PRO A 226 -22.94 -2.08 24.88
C PRO A 226 -22.97 -1.53 23.45
N LEU A 227 -22.10 -2.07 22.56
CA LEU A 227 -22.14 -1.87 21.13
C LEU A 227 -22.82 -3.07 20.44
N PRO A 228 -23.34 -2.92 19.20
CA PRO A 228 -23.73 -4.06 18.36
C PRO A 228 -22.59 -5.09 18.27
N ALA A 229 -22.89 -6.37 18.34
CA ALA A 229 -21.89 -7.43 18.17
C ALA A 229 -21.28 -7.42 16.76
N THR A 230 -22.09 -7.03 15.79
CA THR A 230 -21.69 -6.74 14.41
C THR A 230 -22.12 -5.31 14.09
N VAL A 231 -21.17 -4.46 13.79
CA VAL A 231 -21.40 -3.06 13.41
C VAL A 231 -21.51 -3.00 11.88
N ALA A 232 -22.64 -2.53 11.39
CA ALA A 232 -22.83 -2.30 9.95
C ALA A 232 -21.97 -1.10 9.51
N ILE A 233 -21.29 -1.23 8.39
CA ILE A 233 -20.59 -0.13 7.74
C ILE A 233 -21.58 0.56 6.81
N THR A 234 -22.37 1.48 7.35
CA THR A 234 -23.35 2.27 6.60
C THR A 234 -22.68 3.49 5.96
N ASP A 235 -23.37 4.13 5.02
CA ASP A 235 -22.92 5.38 4.40
C ASP A 235 -22.78 6.50 5.43
N ASP A 236 -23.69 6.57 6.40
CA ASP A 236 -23.61 7.52 7.51
C ASP A 236 -22.40 7.22 8.43
N LEU A 237 -22.11 5.94 8.68
CA LEU A 237 -20.90 5.58 9.43
C LEU A 237 -19.62 5.93 8.64
N LEU A 238 -19.59 5.72 7.32
CA LEU A 238 -18.47 6.15 6.47
C LEU A 238 -18.29 7.67 6.51
N TRP A 239 -19.37 8.44 6.45
CA TRP A 239 -19.32 9.88 6.63
C TRP A 239 -18.76 10.27 8.00
N LEU A 240 -19.18 9.61 9.07
CA LEU A 240 -18.66 9.85 10.43
C LEU A 240 -17.17 9.52 10.54
N LEU A 241 -16.71 8.44 9.90
CA LEU A 241 -15.29 8.06 9.87
C LEU A 241 -14.45 9.09 9.08
N GLY A 242 -14.99 9.64 8.00
CA GLY A 242 -14.37 10.76 7.27
C GLY A 242 -14.23 12.01 8.13
N LEU A 243 -15.29 12.40 8.82
CA LEU A 243 -15.28 13.52 9.76
C LEU A 243 -14.29 13.25 10.94
N TYR A 244 -14.22 12.00 11.42
CA TYR A 244 -13.26 11.61 12.44
C TYR A 244 -11.81 11.78 11.97
N VAL A 245 -11.48 11.43 10.74
CA VAL A 245 -10.12 11.65 10.20
C VAL A 245 -9.81 13.13 10.11
N ALA A 246 -10.77 13.98 9.73
CA ALA A 246 -10.61 15.42 9.72
C ALA A 246 -10.43 15.99 11.15
N GLU A 247 -11.42 15.87 11.99
CA GLU A 247 -11.60 16.62 13.22
C GLU A 247 -11.59 15.77 14.50
N GLY A 248 -11.41 14.45 14.36
CA GLY A 248 -11.48 13.53 15.51
C GLY A 248 -10.14 13.23 16.15
N CYS A 249 -10.16 12.80 17.40
CA CYS A 249 -9.04 12.16 18.07
C CYS A 249 -9.51 11.10 19.05
N MET A 250 -8.63 10.11 19.32
CA MET A 250 -8.84 9.09 20.36
C MET A 250 -8.06 9.44 21.61
N HIS A 251 -8.60 9.08 22.75
CA HIS A 251 -7.91 9.24 24.01
C HIS A 251 -8.10 8.01 24.89
N GLU A 252 -7.00 7.38 25.28
CA GLU A 252 -7.01 6.30 26.27
C GLU A 252 -5.95 6.56 27.35
N LYS A 253 -6.40 6.80 28.59
CA LYS A 253 -5.51 6.93 29.75
C LYS A 253 -6.13 6.25 30.95
N GLY A 254 -5.59 5.11 31.32
CA GLY A 254 -6.09 4.30 32.42
C GLY A 254 -7.52 3.81 32.20
N LYS A 255 -8.49 4.29 32.98
CA LYS A 255 -9.91 3.94 32.82
C LYS A 255 -10.69 4.87 31.87
N ASN A 256 -10.11 5.97 31.48
CA ASN A 256 -10.75 6.96 30.62
C ASN A 256 -10.41 6.61 29.18
N ALA A 257 -11.45 6.32 28.40
CA ALA A 257 -11.37 6.03 26.98
C ALA A 257 -12.51 6.75 26.27
N PHE A 258 -12.19 7.64 25.34
CA PHE A 258 -13.19 8.40 24.59
C PHE A 258 -12.65 8.83 23.23
N VAL A 259 -13.58 9.06 22.32
CA VAL A 259 -13.36 9.70 21.02
C VAL A 259 -13.90 11.13 21.11
N THR A 260 -13.13 12.10 20.63
CA THR A 260 -13.56 13.49 20.50
C THR A 260 -13.73 13.82 19.02
N ILE A 261 -14.77 14.57 18.68
CA ILE A 261 -14.94 15.17 17.35
C ILE A 261 -15.27 16.65 17.59
N SER A 262 -14.55 17.54 16.92
CA SER A 262 -14.74 19.00 16.99
C SER A 262 -15.41 19.50 15.71
N GLY A 263 -16.06 20.66 15.78
CA GLY A 263 -16.70 21.23 14.60
C GLY A 263 -17.78 22.24 14.94
N ASP A 264 -18.52 22.66 13.92
CA ASP A 264 -19.73 23.48 14.11
C ASP A 264 -20.91 22.64 14.64
N ASP A 265 -21.93 23.32 15.15
CA ASP A 265 -23.09 22.65 15.78
C ASP A 265 -23.82 21.71 14.80
N ARG A 266 -23.92 22.06 13.51
CA ARG A 266 -24.56 21.24 12.48
C ARG A 266 -23.84 19.90 12.28
N LEU A 267 -22.52 19.94 12.18
CA LEU A 267 -21.69 18.73 12.05
C LEU A 267 -21.78 17.87 13.31
N LEU A 268 -21.70 18.50 14.48
CA LEU A 268 -21.76 17.81 15.75
C LEU A 268 -23.15 17.19 16.01
N ASP A 269 -24.24 17.83 15.57
CA ASP A 269 -25.60 17.28 15.65
C ASP A 269 -25.75 16.04 14.76
N ARG A 270 -25.26 16.09 13.52
CA ARG A 270 -25.28 14.94 12.61
C ARG A 270 -24.42 13.81 13.16
N ALA A 271 -23.21 14.10 13.61
CA ALA A 271 -22.31 13.09 14.20
C ALA A 271 -22.93 12.41 15.41
N ALA A 272 -23.53 13.19 16.33
CA ALA A 272 -24.21 12.67 17.50
C ALA A 272 -25.40 11.76 17.14
N ALA A 273 -26.20 12.15 16.17
CA ALA A 273 -27.32 11.33 15.69
C ALA A 273 -26.87 10.00 15.07
N ILE A 274 -25.75 9.99 14.33
CA ILE A 274 -25.16 8.77 13.77
C ILE A 274 -24.61 7.87 14.88
N VAL A 275 -23.86 8.43 15.83
CA VAL A 275 -23.32 7.69 16.98
C VAL A 275 -24.42 7.01 17.79
N ASP A 276 -25.54 7.71 18.03
CA ASP A 276 -26.68 7.13 18.75
C ASP A 276 -27.36 6.02 17.92
N ARG A 277 -27.67 6.29 16.67
CA ARG A 277 -28.42 5.37 15.80
C ARG A 277 -27.63 4.10 15.44
N GLU A 278 -26.37 4.25 14.99
CA GLU A 278 -25.56 3.14 14.47
C GLU A 278 -24.86 2.35 15.60
N LEU A 279 -24.46 3.03 16.66
CA LEU A 279 -23.67 2.43 17.74
C LEU A 279 -24.45 2.30 19.05
N GLY A 280 -25.52 3.06 19.23
CA GLY A 280 -26.30 3.14 20.48
C GLY A 280 -25.48 3.77 21.62
N LEU A 281 -24.60 4.71 21.28
CA LEU A 281 -23.77 5.41 22.26
C LEU A 281 -24.28 6.85 22.45
N HIS A 282 -24.20 7.32 23.71
CA HIS A 282 -24.51 8.71 24.02
C HIS A 282 -23.26 9.59 23.90
N VAL A 283 -23.47 10.82 23.46
CA VAL A 283 -22.42 11.84 23.40
C VAL A 283 -22.58 12.86 24.52
N THR A 284 -21.47 13.36 25.03
CA THR A 284 -21.42 14.56 25.87
C THR A 284 -20.90 15.71 25.04
N ARG A 285 -21.40 16.93 25.28
CA ARG A 285 -21.01 18.13 24.51
C ARG A 285 -20.22 19.10 25.39
N ALA A 286 -19.20 19.70 24.79
CA ALA A 286 -18.55 20.89 25.31
C ALA A 286 -18.79 22.04 24.32
N PRO A 287 -19.32 23.19 24.77
CA PRO A 287 -19.48 24.36 23.91
C PRO A 287 -18.14 24.94 23.50
N ALA A 288 -18.11 25.70 22.41
CA ALA A 288 -16.95 26.48 22.05
C ALA A 288 -16.61 27.51 23.12
N ASP A 289 -15.30 27.73 23.34
CA ASP A 289 -14.77 28.80 24.19
C ASP A 289 -13.74 29.63 23.41
N ALA A 290 -13.09 30.59 24.08
CA ALA A 290 -12.10 31.45 23.43
C ALA A 290 -10.88 30.68 22.86
N ALA A 291 -10.63 29.48 23.35
CA ALA A 291 -9.44 28.67 22.99
C ALA A 291 -9.78 27.42 22.18
N ARG A 292 -11.03 26.92 22.23
CA ARG A 292 -11.42 25.60 21.69
C ARG A 292 -12.72 25.69 20.89
N ALA A 293 -12.79 24.94 19.79
CA ALA A 293 -14.03 24.69 19.05
C ALA A 293 -15.01 23.86 19.90
N ALA A 294 -16.30 23.97 19.59
CA ALA A 294 -17.30 23.05 20.14
C ALA A 294 -16.92 21.59 19.83
N SER A 295 -17.24 20.69 20.73
CA SER A 295 -16.84 19.29 20.58
C SER A 295 -17.86 18.35 21.20
N ILE A 296 -17.95 17.14 20.65
CA ILE A 296 -18.62 15.99 21.26
C ILE A 296 -17.61 14.97 21.76
N PHE A 297 -17.95 14.28 22.85
CA PHE A 297 -17.17 13.21 23.46
C PHE A 297 -17.99 11.93 23.51
N VAL A 298 -17.44 10.85 22.96
CA VAL A 298 -18.05 9.52 22.98
C VAL A 298 -17.24 8.61 23.89
N HIS A 299 -17.74 8.39 25.12
CA HIS A 299 -17.05 7.60 26.12
C HIS A 299 -17.29 6.10 25.92
N SER A 300 -16.39 5.43 25.19
CA SER A 300 -16.49 3.99 24.94
C SER A 300 -15.13 3.37 24.61
N LYS A 301 -14.64 2.47 25.46
CA LYS A 301 -13.43 1.69 25.17
C LYS A 301 -13.63 0.73 23.99
N LEU A 302 -14.85 0.21 23.79
CA LEU A 302 -15.17 -0.65 22.66
C LEU A 302 -15.11 0.11 21.34
N LEU A 303 -15.52 1.38 21.32
CA LEU A 303 -15.39 2.23 20.13
C LEU A 303 -13.92 2.44 19.75
N LEU A 304 -13.04 2.66 20.74
CA LEU A 304 -11.61 2.77 20.45
C LEU A 304 -11.08 1.47 19.81
N ARG A 305 -11.45 0.31 20.35
CA ARG A 305 -11.03 -0.99 19.79
C ARG A 305 -11.60 -1.23 18.38
N LEU A 306 -12.79 -0.73 18.12
CA LEU A 306 -13.37 -0.75 16.77
C LEU A 306 -12.55 0.10 15.80
N LEU A 307 -12.22 1.33 16.17
CA LEU A 307 -11.42 2.23 15.34
C LEU A 307 -10.00 1.69 15.10
N ASP A 308 -9.33 1.21 16.14
CA ASP A 308 -8.02 0.54 16.01
C ASP A 308 -8.09 -0.64 15.01
N HIS A 309 -9.10 -1.50 15.14
CA HIS A 309 -9.28 -2.65 14.23
C HIS A 309 -9.60 -2.23 12.79
N LEU A 310 -10.29 -1.13 12.61
CA LEU A 310 -10.56 -0.53 11.32
C LEU A 310 -9.32 0.15 10.71
N GLY A 311 -8.24 0.27 11.48
CA GLY A 311 -6.96 0.83 11.02
C GLY A 311 -6.82 2.33 11.23
N PHE A 312 -7.63 2.93 12.11
CA PHE A 312 -7.46 4.33 12.49
C PHE A 312 -6.47 4.43 13.66
N ASP A 313 -5.48 5.28 13.52
CA ASP A 313 -4.46 5.59 14.53
C ASP A 313 -4.48 7.10 14.82
N ASP A 314 -4.42 7.45 16.11
CA ASP A 314 -4.48 8.84 16.56
C ASP A 314 -3.17 9.61 16.31
N ASN A 315 -2.05 8.90 16.29
CA ASN A 315 -0.72 9.48 16.09
C ASN A 315 -0.34 9.66 14.61
N ARG A 316 -1.01 8.92 13.72
CA ARG A 316 -0.76 8.93 12.28
C ARG A 316 -2.10 8.90 11.55
N LYS A 317 -2.72 10.05 11.39
CA LYS A 317 -3.97 10.12 10.62
C LYS A 317 -3.71 9.71 9.18
N ARG A 318 -4.50 8.76 8.71
CA ARG A 318 -4.48 8.25 7.33
C ARG A 318 -5.82 7.63 6.97
N ILE A 319 -6.07 7.39 5.70
CA ILE A 319 -7.23 6.63 5.24
C ILE A 319 -6.87 5.15 5.21
N PRO A 320 -7.54 4.29 5.99
CA PRO A 320 -7.31 2.84 5.93
C PRO A 320 -7.51 2.28 4.52
N GLY A 321 -6.64 1.37 4.08
CA GLY A 321 -6.67 0.83 2.71
C GLY A 321 -7.98 0.16 2.31
N TRP A 322 -8.73 -0.43 3.25
CA TRP A 322 -10.05 -0.99 2.95
C TRP A 322 -11.09 0.07 2.55
N ILE A 323 -10.96 1.32 3.04
CA ILE A 323 -11.80 2.45 2.62
C ILE A 323 -11.45 2.85 1.18
N LEU A 324 -10.16 2.92 0.86
CA LEU A 324 -9.71 3.23 -0.51
C LEU A 324 -10.14 2.16 -1.53
N GLY A 325 -10.36 0.92 -1.08
CA GLY A 325 -10.89 -0.19 -1.89
C GLY A 325 -12.42 -0.30 -1.94
N LEU A 326 -13.17 0.60 -1.31
CA LEU A 326 -14.64 0.59 -1.41
C LEU A 326 -15.13 0.95 -2.82
N PRO A 327 -16.33 0.49 -3.22
CA PRO A 327 -17.03 1.04 -4.39
C PRO A 327 -17.15 2.56 -4.30
N LEU A 328 -17.08 3.25 -5.44
CA LEU A 328 -17.15 4.72 -5.47
C LEU A 328 -18.45 5.26 -4.84
N SER A 329 -19.56 4.56 -5.03
CA SER A 329 -20.85 4.87 -4.42
C SER A 329 -20.82 4.94 -2.89
N ARG A 330 -19.82 4.29 -2.28
CA ARG A 330 -19.61 4.28 -0.83
C ARG A 330 -18.42 5.14 -0.39
N LEU A 331 -17.30 5.10 -1.12
CA LEU A 331 -16.11 5.91 -0.84
C LEU A 331 -16.45 7.41 -0.79
N LYS A 332 -17.38 7.87 -1.63
CA LYS A 332 -17.84 9.27 -1.66
C LYS A 332 -18.32 9.79 -0.31
N TRP A 333 -18.96 8.96 0.50
CA TRP A 333 -19.46 9.37 1.80
C TRP A 333 -18.34 9.61 2.81
N PHE A 334 -17.31 8.81 2.76
CA PHE A 334 -16.10 9.06 3.57
C PHE A 334 -15.41 10.37 3.17
N VAL A 335 -15.23 10.59 1.86
CA VAL A 335 -14.62 11.83 1.34
C VAL A 335 -15.48 13.04 1.68
N GLU A 336 -16.82 12.92 1.63
CA GLU A 336 -17.73 13.99 2.03
C GLU A 336 -17.61 14.32 3.53
N GLY A 337 -17.54 13.31 4.39
CA GLY A 337 -17.34 13.53 5.82
C GLY A 337 -16.03 14.26 6.13
N TYR A 338 -14.94 13.87 5.45
CA TYR A 338 -13.65 14.56 5.57
C TYR A 338 -13.75 16.02 5.08
N ARG A 339 -14.39 16.25 3.92
CA ARG A 339 -14.58 17.58 3.36
C ARG A 339 -15.38 18.51 4.27
N GLU A 340 -16.44 18.01 4.89
CA GLU A 340 -17.25 18.84 5.80
C GLU A 340 -16.47 19.22 7.07
N GLY A 341 -15.46 18.44 7.50
CA GLY A 341 -14.56 18.77 8.60
C GLY A 341 -13.45 19.76 8.19
N ASP A 342 -12.53 19.29 7.38
CA ASP A 342 -11.27 20.02 7.01
C ASP A 342 -11.33 20.70 5.63
N GLY A 343 -12.48 20.67 4.94
CA GLY A 343 -12.64 21.29 3.64
C GLY A 343 -13.06 22.77 3.73
N VAL A 344 -12.43 23.63 2.93
CA VAL A 344 -12.82 25.04 2.78
C VAL A 344 -13.55 25.24 1.46
N HIS A 345 -14.73 25.87 1.50
CA HIS A 345 -15.45 26.30 0.30
C HIS A 345 -15.08 27.76 -0.02
N SER A 346 -14.31 27.99 -1.05
CA SER A 346 -14.06 29.34 -1.55
C SER A 346 -15.06 29.73 -2.64
N GLY A 347 -16.37 29.53 -2.38
CA GLY A 347 -17.44 29.80 -3.35
C GLY A 347 -17.76 31.28 -3.61
N ALA A 348 -17.13 32.24 -2.94
CA ALA A 348 -17.60 33.62 -2.97
C ALA A 348 -16.67 34.63 -3.70
N LYS A 349 -15.52 34.22 -4.25
CA LYS A 349 -14.53 35.19 -4.79
C LYS A 349 -14.00 34.92 -6.21
N PHE A 350 -14.36 33.83 -6.86
CA PHE A 350 -13.90 33.53 -8.23
C PHE A 350 -15.09 33.23 -9.13
N GLU A 351 -15.43 34.16 -10.00
CA GLU A 351 -16.49 34.00 -11.03
C GLU A 351 -16.18 32.95 -12.11
N ALA A 352 -15.06 32.20 -12.00
CA ALA A 352 -14.56 31.30 -13.04
C ALA A 352 -14.23 29.88 -12.57
N GLY A 353 -14.95 29.32 -11.60
CA GLY A 353 -14.80 27.91 -11.24
C GLY A 353 -14.94 27.63 -9.74
N VAL A 354 -15.48 26.45 -9.42
CA VAL A 354 -15.60 25.99 -8.04
C VAL A 354 -14.28 25.36 -7.64
N HIS A 355 -13.68 25.87 -6.57
CA HIS A 355 -12.48 25.30 -5.97
C HIS A 355 -12.83 24.64 -4.66
N HIS A 356 -12.36 23.39 -4.48
CA HIS A 356 -12.46 22.67 -3.22
C HIS A 356 -11.07 22.52 -2.65
N GLU A 357 -10.87 22.95 -1.41
CA GLU A 357 -9.60 22.86 -0.71
C GLU A 357 -9.71 21.89 0.47
N PHE A 358 -8.68 21.09 0.66
CA PHE A 358 -8.53 20.12 1.74
C PHE A 358 -7.18 20.35 2.40
N SER A 359 -7.13 20.32 3.72
CA SER A 359 -5.91 20.62 4.47
C SER A 359 -5.54 19.44 5.39
N THR A 360 -4.26 19.18 5.55
CA THR A 360 -3.76 18.23 6.55
C THR A 360 -2.33 18.55 6.94
N VAL A 361 -1.95 18.21 8.17
CA VAL A 361 -0.56 18.28 8.66
C VAL A 361 0.18 16.94 8.52
N TYR A 362 -0.51 15.89 8.09
CA TYR A 362 0.03 14.54 7.99
C TYR A 362 0.39 14.20 6.55
N ASP A 363 1.64 13.79 6.32
CA ASP A 363 2.15 13.43 4.99
C ASP A 363 1.40 12.23 4.41
N GLU A 364 1.20 11.19 5.23
CA GLU A 364 0.52 9.97 4.77
C GLU A 364 -0.95 10.24 4.41
N LEU A 365 -1.63 11.10 5.16
CA LEU A 365 -3.02 11.45 4.85
C LEU A 365 -3.12 12.26 3.55
N LYS A 366 -2.16 13.15 3.28
CA LYS A 366 -2.05 13.85 1.99
C LYS A 366 -1.99 12.84 0.84
N ASP A 367 -1.15 11.81 0.94
CA ASP A 367 -0.98 10.80 -0.11
C ASP A 367 -2.24 9.92 -0.25
N ASP A 368 -2.84 9.50 0.87
CA ASP A 368 -4.10 8.76 0.86
C ASP A 368 -5.25 9.56 0.22
N LEU A 369 -5.32 10.89 0.44
CA LEU A 369 -6.30 11.76 -0.21
C LEU A 369 -6.06 11.86 -1.72
N VAL A 370 -4.80 11.92 -2.16
CA VAL A 370 -4.45 11.87 -3.59
C VAL A 370 -4.97 10.59 -4.23
N VAL A 371 -4.77 9.45 -3.57
CA VAL A 371 -5.30 8.15 -4.03
C VAL A 371 -6.83 8.18 -4.07
N ALA A 372 -7.48 8.65 -3.00
CA ALA A 372 -8.94 8.75 -2.94
C ALA A 372 -9.51 9.58 -4.10
N PHE A 373 -8.90 10.74 -4.40
CA PHE A 373 -9.33 11.58 -5.53
C PHE A 373 -9.06 10.93 -6.88
N ALA A 374 -7.93 10.24 -7.04
CA ALA A 374 -7.63 9.51 -8.28
C ALA A 374 -8.64 8.37 -8.55
N ARG A 375 -9.26 7.78 -7.51
CA ARG A 375 -10.37 6.84 -7.68
C ARG A 375 -11.57 7.47 -8.41
N PHE A 376 -11.83 8.76 -8.18
CA PHE A 376 -12.90 9.52 -8.88
C PHE A 376 -12.44 10.14 -10.20
N GLY A 377 -11.19 9.97 -10.60
CA GLY A 377 -10.62 10.60 -11.79
C GLY A 377 -10.24 12.08 -11.58
N LEU A 378 -10.03 12.49 -10.32
CA LEU A 378 -9.70 13.85 -9.94
C LEU A 378 -8.20 14.01 -9.64
N VAL A 379 -7.64 15.14 -10.07
CA VAL A 379 -6.22 15.50 -9.90
C VAL A 379 -6.12 16.76 -9.04
N PRO A 380 -5.91 16.65 -7.72
CA PRO A 380 -5.65 17.82 -6.89
C PRO A 380 -4.25 18.38 -7.14
N SER A 381 -4.12 19.69 -7.06
CA SER A 381 -2.82 20.34 -6.87
C SER A 381 -2.45 20.24 -5.40
N VAL A 382 -1.23 19.82 -5.10
CA VAL A 382 -0.70 19.63 -3.75
C VAL A 382 0.37 20.68 -3.48
N GLY A 383 0.30 21.34 -2.35
CA GLY A 383 1.30 22.34 -1.93
C GLY A 383 1.51 22.34 -0.42
N LEU A 384 2.74 22.57 0.00
CA LEU A 384 3.09 22.79 1.39
C LEU A 384 3.01 24.28 1.69
N TYR A 385 2.25 24.66 2.72
CA TYR A 385 2.03 26.05 3.10
C TYR A 385 2.50 26.30 4.53
N GLU A 386 3.22 27.39 4.73
CA GLU A 386 3.55 27.88 6.05
C GLU A 386 2.36 28.64 6.65
N SER A 387 2.15 28.43 7.92
CA SER A 387 1.08 29.11 8.64
C SER A 387 1.56 30.44 9.20
N HIS A 388 0.93 31.55 8.81
CA HIS A 388 1.24 32.89 9.29
C HIS A 388 0.25 33.39 10.37
N GLY A 389 -0.61 32.50 10.92
CA GLY A 389 -1.63 32.87 11.90
C GLY A 389 -1.23 32.53 13.35
N PRO A 390 -1.77 33.26 14.36
CA PRO A 390 -1.44 33.04 15.77
C PRO A 390 -1.84 31.66 16.33
N ARG A 391 -2.66 30.90 15.60
CA ARG A 391 -3.18 29.58 16.01
C ARG A 391 -2.55 28.37 15.31
N ARG A 392 -1.85 28.56 14.18
CA ARG A 392 -1.17 27.49 13.45
C ARG A 392 0.35 27.66 13.58
N ARG A 393 1.04 26.70 14.15
CA ARG A 393 2.49 26.74 14.39
C ARG A 393 3.30 25.82 13.49
N HIS A 394 2.62 25.02 12.64
CA HIS A 394 3.26 24.00 11.80
C HIS A 394 2.86 24.19 10.34
N PRO A 395 3.75 23.91 9.38
CA PRO A 395 3.38 23.84 7.98
C PRO A 395 2.28 22.79 7.78
N PHE A 396 1.49 22.97 6.74
CA PHE A 396 0.40 22.05 6.41
C PHE A 396 0.29 21.87 4.91
N TRP A 397 -0.13 20.68 4.50
CA TRP A 397 -0.46 20.36 3.12
C TRP A 397 -1.84 20.91 2.77
N ARG A 398 -1.91 21.46 1.56
CA ARG A 398 -3.19 21.83 0.94
C ARG A 398 -3.34 21.11 -0.37
N LEU A 399 -4.46 20.43 -0.54
CA LEU A 399 -4.86 19.81 -1.79
C LEU A 399 -6.00 20.65 -2.37
N THR A 400 -5.84 21.14 -3.59
CA THR A 400 -6.82 22.00 -4.26
C THR A 400 -7.35 21.31 -5.51
N LEU A 401 -8.64 21.04 -5.55
CA LEU A 401 -9.38 20.58 -6.73
C LEU A 401 -9.99 21.80 -7.43
N ALA A 402 -9.35 22.22 -8.53
CA ALA A 402 -9.80 23.33 -9.34
C ALA A 402 -10.68 22.83 -10.50
N ASN A 403 -11.65 23.65 -10.92
CA ASN A 403 -12.50 23.42 -12.09
C ASN A 403 -13.26 22.08 -12.05
N VAL A 404 -13.69 21.68 -10.86
CA VAL A 404 -14.58 20.54 -10.66
C VAL A 404 -16.01 21.05 -10.71
N ALA A 405 -16.94 20.26 -11.29
CA ALA A 405 -18.37 20.53 -11.26
C ALA A 405 -18.85 20.71 -9.80
N PRO A 406 -19.99 21.35 -9.54
CA PRO A 406 -20.49 21.54 -8.19
C PRO A 406 -20.41 20.25 -7.39
N TRP A 407 -19.92 20.33 -6.15
CA TRP A 407 -19.77 19.19 -5.28
C TRP A 407 -21.15 18.59 -4.95
N ASN A 408 -21.45 17.44 -5.56
CA ASN A 408 -22.67 16.71 -5.31
C ASN A 408 -22.36 15.22 -5.12
N PRO A 409 -22.23 14.72 -3.87
CA PRO A 409 -21.92 13.32 -3.61
C PRO A 409 -22.87 12.33 -4.29
N LEU A 410 -24.11 12.71 -4.55
CA LEU A 410 -25.10 11.84 -5.19
C LEU A 410 -24.75 11.52 -6.66
N GLU A 411 -23.95 12.38 -7.32
CA GLU A 411 -23.56 12.23 -8.73
C GLU A 411 -22.18 11.59 -8.91
N TRP A 412 -21.48 11.29 -7.82
CA TRP A 412 -20.10 10.81 -7.88
C TRP A 412 -19.93 9.31 -8.21
N ASP A 413 -21.00 8.55 -8.30
CA ASP A 413 -21.00 7.12 -8.60
C ASP A 413 -20.42 6.80 -10.00
N GLN A 414 -20.43 7.78 -10.91
CA GLN A 414 -19.95 7.64 -12.28
C GLN A 414 -18.61 8.36 -12.57
N GLY A 415 -17.97 8.87 -11.52
CA GLY A 415 -16.80 9.75 -11.63
C GLY A 415 -17.23 11.22 -11.77
N VAL A 416 -16.23 12.10 -11.66
CA VAL A 416 -16.44 13.57 -11.70
C VAL A 416 -15.63 14.16 -12.84
N GLU A 417 -16.24 15.04 -13.62
CA GLU A 417 -15.51 15.78 -14.65
C GLU A 417 -14.70 16.91 -14.02
N GLN A 418 -13.42 16.97 -14.38
CA GLN A 418 -12.52 18.05 -14.03
C GLN A 418 -11.85 18.60 -15.29
N THR A 419 -11.91 19.92 -15.49
CA THR A 419 -11.13 20.57 -16.55
C THR A 419 -9.70 20.79 -16.07
N LEU A 420 -8.75 20.08 -16.69
CA LEU A 420 -7.33 20.14 -16.35
C LEU A 420 -6.60 21.17 -17.23
N ALA A 421 -5.58 21.83 -16.66
CA ALA A 421 -4.73 22.76 -17.40
C ALA A 421 -3.69 22.04 -18.28
N CYS A 422 -3.49 20.73 -18.06
CA CYS A 422 -2.55 19.90 -18.82
C CYS A 422 -3.30 18.86 -19.63
N ARG A 423 -2.67 18.37 -20.71
CA ARG A 423 -3.23 17.29 -21.52
C ARG A 423 -3.45 16.05 -20.65
N ALA A 424 -4.63 15.48 -20.76
CA ALA A 424 -4.97 14.20 -20.16
C ALA A 424 -5.26 13.17 -21.24
N THR A 425 -4.80 11.95 -21.03
CA THR A 425 -5.03 10.81 -21.92
C THR A 425 -5.45 9.62 -21.07
N ASN A 426 -6.69 9.19 -21.20
CA ASN A 426 -7.28 8.11 -20.39
C ASN A 426 -7.03 8.30 -18.86
N ASP A 427 -6.17 7.49 -18.24
CA ASP A 427 -5.97 7.47 -16.80
C ASP A 427 -4.79 8.32 -16.31
N ILE A 428 -4.11 9.03 -17.21
CA ILE A 428 -2.96 9.87 -16.90
C ILE A 428 -3.13 11.33 -17.29
N VAL A 429 -2.30 12.18 -16.67
CA VAL A 429 -2.09 13.57 -17.08
C VAL A 429 -0.61 13.80 -17.34
N TRP A 430 -0.29 14.45 -18.42
CA TRP A 430 1.05 14.86 -18.80
C TRP A 430 1.40 16.17 -18.08
N ALA A 431 2.01 16.05 -16.92
CA ALA A 431 2.30 17.19 -16.05
C ALA A 431 3.72 17.71 -16.26
N PRO A 432 3.93 19.01 -16.54
CA PRO A 432 5.27 19.59 -16.64
C PRO A 432 6.06 19.40 -15.33
N VAL A 433 7.31 19.01 -15.47
CA VAL A 433 8.31 19.07 -14.39
C VAL A 433 8.56 20.52 -14.03
N THR A 434 8.47 20.85 -12.76
CA THR A 434 8.67 22.21 -12.22
C THR A 434 9.93 22.35 -11.40
N GLY A 435 10.53 21.25 -10.96
CA GLY A 435 11.77 21.23 -10.22
C GLY A 435 12.41 19.85 -10.25
N ILE A 436 13.73 19.82 -10.30
CA ILE A 436 14.58 18.64 -10.16
C ILE A 436 15.66 19.06 -9.19
N GLU A 437 15.64 18.51 -7.99
CA GLU A 437 16.59 18.86 -6.92
C GLU A 437 17.38 17.61 -6.55
N GLU A 438 18.71 17.71 -6.54
CA GLU A 438 19.56 16.66 -5.98
C GLU A 438 19.39 16.66 -4.47
N ILE A 439 19.13 15.49 -3.89
CA ILE A 439 18.87 15.28 -2.47
C ILE A 439 19.93 14.37 -1.87
N ASP A 440 20.13 14.47 -0.56
CA ASP A 440 20.98 13.53 0.16
C ASP A 440 20.45 12.10 -0.08
N PRO A 441 21.34 11.14 -0.40
CA PRO A 441 20.92 9.77 -0.63
C PRO A 441 20.26 9.17 0.61
N THR A 442 19.13 8.51 0.41
CA THR A 442 18.47 7.72 1.46
C THR A 442 19.25 6.45 1.74
N ASP A 443 19.07 5.85 2.95
CA ASP A 443 19.72 4.57 3.28
C ASP A 443 19.35 3.47 2.30
N LEU A 444 18.10 3.43 1.85
CA LEU A 444 17.56 2.44 0.90
C LEU A 444 16.62 3.09 -0.10
N VAL A 445 16.63 2.57 -1.31
CA VAL A 445 15.63 2.79 -2.36
C VAL A 445 14.87 1.48 -2.58
N TYR A 446 13.65 1.58 -3.13
CA TYR A 446 12.72 0.46 -3.21
C TYR A 446 12.15 0.34 -4.61
N ASP A 447 12.00 -0.91 -5.07
CA ASP A 447 11.44 -1.26 -6.37
C ASP A 447 10.41 -2.39 -6.23
N PHE A 448 9.37 -2.41 -7.08
CA PHE A 448 8.44 -3.51 -7.17
C PHE A 448 8.69 -4.31 -8.45
N SER A 449 8.70 -5.63 -8.32
CA SER A 449 8.63 -6.51 -9.49
C SER A 449 7.16 -6.70 -9.87
N VAL A 450 6.79 -6.23 -11.06
CA VAL A 450 5.42 -6.33 -11.61
C VAL A 450 5.50 -7.07 -12.94
N PRO A 451 5.33 -8.41 -12.95
CA PRO A 451 5.52 -9.21 -14.15
C PRO A 451 4.59 -8.81 -15.30
N GLY A 452 5.16 -8.68 -16.48
CA GLY A 452 4.43 -8.37 -17.71
C GLY A 452 4.16 -6.89 -17.98
N LEU A 453 4.27 -6.03 -16.95
CA LEU A 453 4.16 -4.58 -17.13
C LEU A 453 5.47 -3.86 -16.81
N GLU A 454 6.29 -4.43 -15.93
CA GLU A 454 7.64 -3.94 -15.56
C GLU A 454 7.67 -2.46 -15.14
N ASN A 455 6.55 -1.96 -14.62
CA ASN A 455 6.41 -0.60 -14.15
C ASN A 455 5.40 -0.52 -13.00
N PHE A 456 5.40 0.56 -12.26
CA PHE A 456 4.48 0.79 -11.16
C PHE A 456 4.32 2.28 -10.83
N TRP A 457 3.23 2.61 -10.12
CA TRP A 457 3.00 3.94 -9.61
C TRP A 457 3.77 4.17 -8.30
N ALA A 458 4.63 5.20 -8.27
CA ALA A 458 5.47 5.52 -7.13
C ALA A 458 5.36 7.00 -6.70
N GLY A 459 5.89 7.31 -5.53
CA GLY A 459 5.84 8.65 -4.95
C GLY A 459 4.40 9.14 -4.76
N THR A 460 4.14 10.39 -5.08
CA THR A 460 2.79 10.99 -5.07
C THR A 460 2.03 10.80 -6.39
N GLY A 461 2.31 9.74 -7.13
CA GLY A 461 1.58 9.35 -8.34
C GLY A 461 2.34 9.54 -9.65
N VAL A 462 3.68 9.36 -9.65
CA VAL A 462 4.53 9.29 -10.86
C VAL A 462 4.73 7.83 -11.26
N LEU A 463 4.77 7.54 -12.56
CA LEU A 463 4.95 6.20 -13.10
C LEU A 463 6.43 5.92 -13.41
N ALA A 464 6.92 4.77 -12.95
CA ALA A 464 8.30 4.32 -13.06
C ALA A 464 8.43 2.98 -13.78
N HIS A 465 9.56 2.71 -14.44
CA HIS A 465 9.78 1.56 -15.34
C HIS A 465 11.01 0.71 -14.99
N ASN A 466 11.00 -0.59 -15.36
CA ASN A 466 12.12 -1.52 -15.16
C ASN A 466 12.27 -2.52 -16.34
N THR A 467 13.45 -2.58 -17.06
CA THR A 467 13.68 -3.45 -18.24
C THR A 467 15.14 -3.89 -18.46
N TYR A 468 15.40 -4.93 -19.31
CA TYR A 468 16.70 -5.56 -19.62
C TYR A 468 17.16 -5.40 -21.08
N GLY A 469 18.46 -5.04 -21.35
CA GLY A 469 19.11 -5.05 -22.67
C GLY A 469 20.38 -4.18 -22.77
N PRO A 470 20.91 -3.86 -23.97
CA PRO A 470 21.84 -2.76 -24.16
C PRO A 470 21.29 -1.51 -23.48
N ARG A 471 22.05 -0.88 -22.61
CA ARG A 471 21.65 0.09 -21.59
C ARG A 471 21.14 -0.53 -20.28
N MET A 472 21.31 -1.86 -20.09
CA MET A 472 21.07 -2.51 -18.82
C MET A 472 22.00 -1.96 -17.75
N ARG A 473 21.46 -1.67 -16.58
CA ARG A 473 22.21 -1.10 -15.47
C ARG A 473 23.33 -2.06 -15.00
N PRO A 474 24.58 -1.60 -14.88
CA PRO A 474 25.69 -2.46 -14.40
C PRO A 474 25.47 -3.05 -13.01
N ASN A 475 24.58 -2.45 -12.20
CA ASN A 475 24.37 -2.78 -10.79
C ASN A 475 22.95 -3.31 -10.49
N ASP A 476 22.18 -3.81 -11.48
CA ASP A 476 20.80 -4.25 -11.24
C ASP A 476 20.65 -5.58 -10.47
N GLY A 477 21.79 -6.23 -10.11
CA GLY A 477 21.80 -7.45 -9.31
C GLY A 477 21.54 -8.74 -10.07
N ARG A 478 21.14 -8.70 -11.35
CA ARG A 478 20.92 -9.89 -12.19
C ARG A 478 22.25 -10.50 -12.64
N ALA A 479 22.21 -11.77 -13.08
CA ALA A 479 23.42 -12.53 -13.41
C ALA A 479 24.26 -11.88 -14.51
N ILE A 480 23.66 -11.49 -15.65
CA ILE A 480 24.39 -10.93 -16.80
C ILE A 480 25.10 -9.62 -16.46
N PRO A 481 24.41 -8.54 -15.97
CA PRO A 481 25.13 -7.30 -15.63
C PRO A 481 26.12 -7.48 -14.50
N THR A 482 25.84 -8.34 -13.53
CA THR A 482 26.80 -8.64 -12.45
C THR A 482 28.07 -9.27 -13.01
N PHE A 483 27.95 -10.28 -13.87
CA PHE A 483 29.10 -10.94 -14.48
C PHE A 483 29.86 -10.00 -15.42
N LEU A 484 29.14 -9.21 -16.25
CA LEU A 484 29.76 -8.23 -17.14
C LEU A 484 30.56 -7.18 -16.36
N ARG A 485 29.98 -6.63 -15.30
CA ARG A 485 30.66 -5.65 -14.47
C ARG A 485 31.88 -6.26 -13.76
N GLN A 486 31.77 -7.46 -13.21
CA GLN A 486 32.87 -8.14 -12.55
C GLN A 486 33.99 -8.42 -13.56
N ALA A 487 33.67 -8.95 -14.74
CA ALA A 487 34.64 -9.24 -15.78
C ALA A 487 35.34 -7.98 -16.31
N LEU A 488 34.59 -6.91 -16.62
CA LEU A 488 35.12 -5.65 -17.15
C LEU A 488 35.97 -4.85 -16.13
N THR A 489 35.87 -5.19 -14.84
CA THR A 489 36.68 -4.57 -13.76
C THR A 489 37.73 -5.53 -13.17
N ASP A 490 38.01 -6.66 -13.83
CA ASP A 490 38.93 -7.72 -13.40
C ASP A 490 38.65 -8.22 -11.95
N LYS A 491 37.38 -8.18 -11.52
CA LYS A 491 36.96 -8.74 -10.22
C LYS A 491 36.46 -10.17 -10.40
N PRO A 492 36.60 -11.04 -9.39
CA PRO A 492 36.10 -12.42 -9.47
C PRO A 492 34.61 -12.46 -9.82
N LEU A 493 34.20 -13.35 -10.73
CA LEU A 493 32.78 -13.61 -11.05
C LEU A 493 32.19 -14.52 -9.99
N THR A 494 31.12 -14.05 -9.35
CA THR A 494 30.47 -14.78 -8.26
C THR A 494 29.33 -15.64 -8.80
N VAL A 495 29.48 -16.97 -8.75
CA VAL A 495 28.47 -17.96 -9.11
C VAL A 495 27.89 -18.56 -7.83
N PHE A 496 26.57 -18.53 -7.68
CA PHE A 496 25.91 -19.14 -6.54
C PHE A 496 25.72 -20.66 -6.75
N GLY A 497 25.85 -21.45 -5.67
CA GLY A 497 25.85 -22.91 -5.73
C GLY A 497 27.05 -23.47 -6.46
N ASP A 498 26.88 -24.57 -7.18
CA ASP A 498 27.87 -25.16 -8.08
C ASP A 498 27.76 -24.62 -9.51
N GLY A 499 26.83 -23.72 -9.78
CA GLY A 499 26.56 -23.13 -11.09
C GLY A 499 25.86 -24.05 -12.09
N SER A 500 25.36 -25.22 -11.64
CA SER A 500 24.64 -26.19 -12.48
C SER A 500 23.21 -25.76 -12.81
N GLN A 501 22.63 -24.81 -12.05
CA GLN A 501 21.29 -24.28 -12.31
C GLN A 501 21.23 -23.60 -13.68
N THR A 502 20.14 -23.88 -14.42
CA THR A 502 19.95 -23.37 -15.77
C THR A 502 19.06 -22.16 -15.81
N ARG A 503 19.33 -21.28 -16.77
CA ARG A 503 18.50 -20.10 -17.08
C ARG A 503 18.42 -19.93 -18.59
N SER A 504 17.28 -19.43 -19.02
CA SER A 504 17.05 -19.02 -20.39
C SER A 504 17.16 -17.50 -20.50
N PHE A 505 17.88 -17.02 -21.49
CA PHE A 505 18.14 -15.59 -21.68
C PHE A 505 17.66 -15.15 -23.05
N CYS A 506 16.66 -14.28 -23.10
CA CYS A 506 16.16 -13.67 -24.34
C CYS A 506 16.83 -12.32 -24.56
N PHE A 507 17.32 -12.09 -25.78
CA PHE A 507 17.88 -10.80 -26.13
C PHE A 507 16.76 -9.78 -26.38
N VAL A 508 16.99 -8.53 -25.98
CA VAL A 508 15.96 -7.48 -25.96
C VAL A 508 15.27 -7.28 -27.34
N GLU A 509 16.00 -7.33 -28.45
CA GLU A 509 15.41 -7.19 -29.78
C GLU A 509 14.46 -8.35 -30.12
N ASP A 510 14.76 -9.57 -29.66
CA ASP A 510 13.88 -10.72 -29.84
C ASP A 510 12.62 -10.60 -28.97
N GLU A 511 12.78 -10.14 -27.74
CA GLU A 511 11.66 -9.88 -26.84
C GLU A 511 10.71 -8.84 -27.43
N ILE A 512 11.25 -7.68 -27.87
CA ILE A 512 10.46 -6.61 -28.49
C ILE A 512 9.75 -7.11 -29.76
N ARG A 513 10.46 -7.86 -30.62
CA ARG A 513 9.88 -8.42 -31.84
C ARG A 513 8.73 -9.39 -31.54
N GLY A 514 8.84 -10.18 -30.48
CA GLY A 514 7.79 -11.07 -29.98
C GLY A 514 6.58 -10.30 -29.45
N LEU A 515 6.82 -9.25 -28.66
CA LEU A 515 5.77 -8.39 -28.14
C LEU A 515 5.00 -7.68 -29.26
N VAL A 516 5.72 -7.12 -30.25
CA VAL A 516 5.09 -6.48 -31.43
C VAL A 516 4.27 -7.49 -32.23
N ALA A 517 4.79 -8.71 -32.48
CA ALA A 517 4.05 -9.75 -33.16
C ALA A 517 2.78 -10.17 -32.40
N LEU A 518 2.84 -10.26 -31.07
CA LEU A 518 1.66 -10.53 -30.24
C LEU A 518 0.64 -9.39 -30.32
N MET A 519 1.09 -8.16 -30.23
CA MET A 519 0.24 -6.96 -30.34
C MET A 519 -0.51 -6.89 -31.68
N GLU A 520 0.13 -7.30 -32.77
CA GLU A 520 -0.45 -7.27 -34.14
C GLU A 520 -1.31 -8.52 -34.47
N SER A 521 -1.25 -9.57 -33.64
CA SER A 521 -1.84 -10.88 -33.98
C SER A 521 -3.33 -11.02 -33.70
N GLY A 522 -3.95 -10.19 -32.89
CA GLY A 522 -5.32 -10.37 -32.39
C GLY A 522 -5.48 -11.57 -31.42
N VAL A 523 -4.39 -12.16 -30.93
CA VAL A 523 -4.40 -13.19 -29.88
C VAL A 523 -4.60 -12.50 -28.55
N HIS A 524 -5.61 -12.96 -27.78
CA HIS A 524 -5.96 -12.35 -26.46
C HIS A 524 -5.56 -13.23 -25.27
N ASP A 525 -5.06 -14.43 -25.53
CA ASP A 525 -4.59 -15.35 -24.51
C ASP A 525 -3.10 -15.17 -24.20
N PRO A 526 -2.63 -15.51 -22.99
CA PRO A 526 -1.21 -15.43 -22.64
C PRO A 526 -0.31 -16.23 -23.59
N VAL A 527 0.77 -15.63 -24.07
CA VAL A 527 1.79 -16.24 -24.92
C VAL A 527 3.17 -15.98 -24.30
N ASN A 528 3.95 -17.01 -24.06
CA ASN A 528 5.31 -16.85 -23.58
C ASN A 528 6.22 -16.37 -24.72
N ILE A 529 6.84 -15.23 -24.55
CA ILE A 529 7.92 -14.72 -25.39
C ILE A 529 9.22 -14.93 -24.60
N GLY A 530 10.20 -15.58 -25.18
CA GLY A 530 11.46 -15.89 -24.51
C GLY A 530 12.33 -16.81 -25.33
N ASN A 531 13.57 -17.05 -24.91
CA ASN A 531 14.48 -17.98 -25.59
C ASN A 531 14.44 -19.34 -24.85
N PRO A 532 14.09 -20.46 -25.50
CA PRO A 532 14.07 -21.79 -24.87
C PRO A 532 15.47 -22.39 -24.66
N ASP A 533 16.54 -21.77 -25.20
CA ASP A 533 17.90 -22.25 -25.00
C ASP A 533 18.37 -22.05 -23.56
N GLU A 534 18.62 -23.15 -22.87
CA GLU A 534 19.09 -23.16 -21.49
C GLU A 534 20.62 -23.10 -21.41
N TRP A 535 21.10 -22.26 -20.53
CA TRP A 535 22.51 -22.16 -20.20
C TRP A 535 22.70 -22.35 -18.70
N THR A 536 23.73 -23.13 -18.31
CA THR A 536 24.13 -23.16 -16.92
C THR A 536 24.75 -21.82 -16.51
N LEU A 537 24.58 -21.41 -15.26
CA LEU A 537 25.23 -20.15 -14.80
C LEU A 537 26.73 -20.21 -14.89
N ILE A 538 27.33 -21.40 -14.69
CA ILE A 538 28.79 -21.59 -14.82
C ILE A 538 29.26 -21.43 -16.28
N ASP A 539 28.50 -21.94 -17.26
CA ASP A 539 28.88 -21.80 -18.66
C ASP A 539 28.66 -20.39 -19.18
N MET A 540 27.62 -19.70 -18.70
CA MET A 540 27.45 -18.28 -18.96
C MET A 540 28.56 -17.42 -18.36
N ALA A 541 29.01 -17.70 -17.11
CA ALA A 541 30.12 -17.00 -16.50
C ALA A 541 31.41 -17.20 -17.30
N LYS A 542 31.71 -18.43 -17.73
CA LYS A 542 32.86 -18.72 -18.61
C LYS A 542 32.79 -17.97 -19.94
N LEU A 543 31.59 -17.93 -20.55
CA LEU A 543 31.37 -17.22 -21.81
C LEU A 543 31.58 -15.71 -21.64
N VAL A 544 31.15 -15.11 -20.54
CA VAL A 544 31.42 -13.70 -20.23
C VAL A 544 32.92 -13.43 -20.09
N VAL A 545 33.66 -14.28 -19.34
CA VAL A 545 35.13 -14.15 -19.20
C VAL A 545 35.81 -14.24 -20.56
N GLU A 546 35.38 -15.19 -21.40
CA GLU A 546 35.92 -15.36 -22.76
C GLU A 546 35.68 -14.12 -23.64
N LEU A 547 34.44 -13.63 -23.69
CA LEU A 547 34.05 -12.51 -24.56
C LEU A 547 34.62 -11.16 -24.10
N THR A 548 34.88 -11.00 -22.82
CA THR A 548 35.49 -9.78 -22.26
C THR A 548 37.02 -9.85 -22.24
N GLU A 549 37.62 -10.99 -22.58
CA GLU A 549 39.05 -11.26 -22.45
C GLU A 549 39.58 -10.99 -21.02
N SER A 550 38.69 -11.10 -20.01
CA SER A 550 38.99 -10.79 -18.63
C SER A 550 39.90 -11.86 -17.98
N ARG A 551 40.69 -11.43 -17.01
CA ARG A 551 41.49 -12.31 -16.15
C ARG A 551 40.77 -12.75 -14.88
N SER A 552 39.52 -12.41 -14.77
CA SER A 552 38.71 -12.70 -13.59
C SER A 552 38.57 -14.20 -13.32
N GLU A 553 38.76 -14.58 -12.09
CA GLU A 553 38.49 -15.94 -11.62
C GLU A 553 37.00 -16.13 -11.36
N ILE A 554 36.49 -17.36 -11.51
CA ILE A 554 35.11 -17.69 -11.12
C ILE A 554 35.15 -18.24 -9.70
N VAL A 555 34.41 -17.60 -8.78
CA VAL A 555 34.31 -18.02 -7.38
C VAL A 555 32.88 -18.47 -7.08
N PHE A 556 32.76 -19.41 -6.15
CA PHE A 556 31.47 -19.99 -5.80
C PHE A 556 31.02 -19.54 -4.41
N GLU A 557 29.75 -19.16 -4.30
CA GLU A 557 29.09 -18.82 -3.04
C GLU A 557 27.91 -19.74 -2.76
N ALA A 558 27.41 -19.74 -1.51
CA ALA A 558 26.30 -20.62 -1.15
C ALA A 558 25.05 -20.31 -1.99
N LEU A 559 24.42 -21.36 -2.54
CA LEU A 559 23.17 -21.22 -3.29
C LEU A 559 22.09 -20.59 -2.41
N PRO A 560 21.40 -19.55 -2.88
CA PRO A 560 20.23 -19.03 -2.22
C PRO A 560 19.16 -20.11 -1.99
N VAL A 561 18.50 -20.06 -0.82
CA VAL A 561 17.32 -20.89 -0.55
C VAL A 561 16.23 -20.43 -1.52
N ASP A 562 15.57 -21.38 -2.22
CA ASP A 562 14.51 -21.16 -3.20
C ASP A 562 14.94 -20.63 -4.59
N ASP A 563 16.22 -20.67 -4.94
CA ASP A 563 16.62 -20.43 -6.34
C ASP A 563 16.21 -21.63 -7.23
N PRO A 564 15.31 -21.43 -8.23
CA PRO A 564 14.85 -22.52 -9.09
C PRO A 564 16.02 -23.17 -9.83
N GLN A 565 16.06 -24.49 -9.90
CA GLN A 565 17.10 -25.21 -10.65
C GLN A 565 16.99 -24.99 -12.16
N VAL A 566 15.74 -24.84 -12.68
CA VAL A 566 15.45 -24.68 -14.11
C VAL A 566 14.45 -23.56 -14.32
N ARG A 567 14.73 -22.65 -15.27
CA ARG A 567 13.77 -21.68 -15.81
C ARG A 567 13.88 -21.68 -17.33
N GLN A 568 12.90 -22.32 -17.98
CA GLN A 568 12.83 -22.44 -19.43
C GLN A 568 11.41 -22.09 -19.91
N PRO A 569 11.22 -21.11 -20.80
CA PRO A 569 9.91 -20.79 -21.35
C PRO A 569 9.51 -21.83 -22.42
N ASP A 570 8.26 -22.30 -22.36
CA ASP A 570 7.64 -22.99 -23.49
C ASP A 570 7.09 -21.95 -24.46
N ILE A 571 7.71 -21.83 -25.63
CA ILE A 571 7.36 -20.87 -26.69
C ILE A 571 6.51 -21.49 -27.82
N THR A 572 5.95 -22.68 -27.61
CA THR A 572 5.14 -23.37 -28.64
C THR A 572 4.01 -22.47 -29.17
N ARG A 573 3.31 -21.78 -28.26
CA ARG A 573 2.24 -20.86 -28.66
C ARG A 573 2.75 -19.63 -29.42
N ALA A 574 3.91 -19.09 -29.08
CA ALA A 574 4.51 -17.99 -29.81
C ALA A 574 4.86 -18.39 -31.24
N ARG A 575 5.39 -19.61 -31.40
CA ARG A 575 5.73 -20.18 -32.72
C ARG A 575 4.48 -20.45 -33.55
N ASP A 576 3.48 -21.10 -32.96
CA ASP A 576 2.27 -21.54 -33.66
C ASP A 576 1.32 -20.37 -34.02
N LEU A 577 1.16 -19.41 -33.10
CA LEU A 577 0.17 -18.33 -33.23
C LEU A 577 0.75 -17.05 -33.84
N LEU A 578 2.04 -16.76 -33.60
CA LEU A 578 2.70 -15.53 -34.01
C LEU A 578 3.75 -15.75 -35.10
N GLY A 579 4.13 -17.01 -35.39
CA GLY A 579 5.26 -17.31 -36.25
C GLY A 579 6.58 -16.77 -35.71
N TRP A 580 6.67 -16.58 -34.39
CA TRP A 580 7.80 -15.95 -33.72
C TRP A 580 8.71 -16.99 -33.04
N GLU A 581 10.00 -16.80 -33.21
CA GLU A 581 11.05 -17.48 -32.47
C GLU A 581 12.25 -16.54 -32.24
N PRO A 582 13.05 -16.75 -31.17
CA PRO A 582 14.24 -15.96 -30.94
C PRO A 582 15.26 -16.17 -32.05
N GLN A 583 15.94 -15.11 -32.47
CA GLN A 583 16.92 -15.13 -33.55
C GLN A 583 18.34 -14.88 -33.05
N VAL A 584 18.48 -14.23 -31.87
CA VAL A 584 19.78 -13.85 -31.31
C VAL A 584 20.17 -14.84 -30.22
N GLY A 585 21.21 -15.63 -30.47
CA GLY A 585 21.76 -16.53 -29.47
C GLY A 585 22.50 -15.79 -28.34
N LEU A 586 22.67 -16.44 -27.16
CA LEU A 586 23.30 -15.83 -25.98
C LEU A 586 24.67 -15.22 -26.27
N ARG A 587 25.54 -15.90 -27.03
CA ARG A 587 26.87 -15.40 -27.37
C ARG A 587 26.83 -14.07 -28.13
N GLU A 588 25.98 -13.99 -29.14
CA GLU A 588 25.82 -12.77 -29.93
C GLU A 588 25.20 -11.63 -29.11
N GLY A 589 24.15 -11.91 -28.33
CA GLY A 589 23.52 -10.94 -27.46
C GLY A 589 24.46 -10.39 -26.40
N LEU A 590 25.28 -11.26 -25.77
CA LEU A 590 26.33 -10.83 -24.84
C LEU A 590 27.38 -9.97 -25.52
N GLN A 591 27.87 -10.34 -26.73
CA GLN A 591 28.86 -9.53 -27.44
C GLN A 591 28.34 -8.11 -27.71
N ARG A 592 27.10 -7.98 -28.21
CA ARG A 592 26.48 -6.67 -28.46
C ARG A 592 26.31 -5.86 -27.16
N THR A 593 26.02 -6.52 -26.04
CA THR A 593 25.88 -5.88 -24.72
C THR A 593 27.24 -5.43 -24.19
N ILE A 594 28.30 -6.24 -24.37
CA ILE A 594 29.69 -5.91 -24.00
C ILE A 594 30.20 -4.73 -24.82
N ASP A 595 29.98 -4.75 -26.15
CA ASP A 595 30.40 -3.68 -27.05
C ASP A 595 29.80 -2.33 -26.62
N HIS A 596 28.51 -2.32 -26.30
CA HIS A 596 27.83 -1.14 -25.78
C HIS A 596 28.39 -0.68 -24.42
N ALA A 597 28.62 -1.62 -23.48
CA ALA A 597 29.19 -1.29 -22.17
C ALA A 597 30.61 -0.70 -22.29
N LEU A 598 31.44 -1.24 -23.21
CA LEU A 598 32.78 -0.72 -23.48
C LEU A 598 32.75 0.67 -24.14
N GLU A 599 31.79 0.93 -24.99
CA GLU A 599 31.57 2.28 -25.56
C GLU A 599 31.16 3.30 -24.50
N ALA A 600 30.24 2.94 -23.61
CA ALA A 600 29.80 3.77 -22.51
C ALA A 600 30.97 4.11 -21.54
N LEU A 601 31.84 3.13 -21.25
CA LEU A 601 33.04 3.35 -20.43
C LEU A 601 34.05 4.31 -21.09
N LYS A 602 34.14 4.34 -22.43
CA LYS A 602 35.01 5.27 -23.18
C LYS A 602 34.50 6.71 -23.21
N GLN A 603 33.18 6.90 -23.02
CA GLN A 603 32.52 8.22 -23.05
C GLN A 603 32.48 8.91 -21.68
N GLN A 604 32.79 8.22 -20.59
CA GLN A 604 32.95 8.87 -19.28
C GLN A 604 34.25 9.67 -19.25
N PRO A 605 34.21 10.98 -19.02
CA PRO A 605 35.44 11.77 -18.85
C PRO A 605 36.17 11.33 -17.57
N VAL A 606 37.49 11.16 -17.68
CA VAL A 606 38.44 10.86 -16.60
C VAL A 606 38.47 12.01 -15.59
#